data_5a909a23a7e6880cb1142fb33a877a40
#
_entry.id   5a909a23a7e6880cb1142fb33a877a40
#
_cell.length_a   1.000
_cell.length_b   1.000
_cell.length_c   1.000
_cell.angle_alpha   90.00
_cell.angle_beta   90.00
_cell.angle_gamma   90.00
#
_symmetry.space_group_name_H-M   'P 1'
#
loop_
_entity.id
_entity.type
_entity.pdbx_description
1 polymer ?
#
loop_
_entity_poly.entity_id
_entity_poly.type
_entity_poly.pdbx_seq_one_letter_code
_entity_poly.pdbx_strand_id
1 'polypeptide(L)'
;MKPLASVTRLSAVAGTTILVDRVDFTIWPGQVTALVGASGSGKTTSALALLGEHGAGVNLTGRVEVDEQIVVDDNGPRAAASVRGRVVAYMPQHPGSALNPARRIGAGLRELAKLHRPGEEVVQEALRAAQLPGDRATLRRFPHQFSGGQRQRIALAQALTCGPKILVLDEPSTGLDSVTRLQLVSELEDLAQQGLGILLLSHDLELVRALAKQVVVLSAGRVTEAGGTEVLPAATEISPTVGTMRAAEPLLQAMNVSASLRTRGREPILHEVDLAVLPGGCVGVVGRSGSGKTTLARCLAGLHERHTGRITLAGKELPVLRKRSAEQVRRVQYVWQEVRGSFDERRRVDEQVARTAQRLRGLNREKAHAEAVATLARLGVSAMVAARPPSQLSGGELQRAALARALLAQPDVLVCDEITTALDDDGTALVVDLLHELKQDRGTALVWISHDLGLVAAVSDHVLVLDAGRVVEQGPPATVMTEPATELTRRLVRAARVGQEPPPVTSCADTRSEPRR
;
A
#
# COMPACT_ATOMS: atom_id res chain seq x y z
N MET A 1 31.36 10.89 -12.97
CA MET A 1 30.54 9.76 -13.52
C MET A 1 29.61 10.32 -14.56
N LYS A 2 29.24 9.52 -15.57
CA LYS A 2 28.26 9.90 -16.60
C LYS A 2 26.88 9.38 -16.22
N PRO A 3 25.79 10.13 -16.40
CA PRO A 3 24.45 9.62 -16.13
C PRO A 3 24.08 8.49 -17.08
N LEU A 4 23.28 7.52 -16.61
CA LEU A 4 22.70 6.45 -17.43
C LEU A 4 21.55 6.95 -18.27
N ALA A 5 20.79 7.94 -17.75
CA ALA A 5 19.77 8.63 -18.50
C ALA A 5 19.68 10.11 -18.08
N SER A 6 19.32 10.96 -19.03
CA SER A 6 18.99 12.36 -18.79
C SER A 6 17.68 12.71 -19.50
N VAL A 7 16.80 13.36 -18.77
CA VAL A 7 15.52 13.88 -19.24
C VAL A 7 15.59 15.40 -19.15
N THR A 8 15.37 16.10 -20.25
CA THR A 8 15.48 17.55 -20.32
C THR A 8 14.25 18.13 -21.01
N ARG A 9 13.55 19.03 -20.31
CA ARG A 9 12.33 19.72 -20.75
C ARG A 9 11.27 18.79 -21.36
N LEU A 10 11.12 17.59 -20.77
CA LEU A 10 10.11 16.64 -21.21
C LEU A 10 8.71 17.22 -21.02
N SER A 11 7.95 17.22 -22.10
CA SER A 11 6.54 17.60 -22.07
C SER A 11 5.69 16.51 -22.72
N ALA A 12 4.50 16.29 -22.16
CA ALA A 12 3.53 15.32 -22.64
C ALA A 12 2.14 15.92 -22.66
N VAL A 13 1.47 15.84 -23.79
CA VAL A 13 0.14 16.45 -23.99
C VAL A 13 -0.81 15.43 -24.61
N ALA A 14 -2.00 15.29 -24.03
CA ALA A 14 -3.10 14.45 -24.53
C ALA A 14 -4.27 15.35 -25.00
N GLY A 15 -4.42 15.54 -26.30
CA GLY A 15 -5.36 16.51 -26.86
C GLY A 15 -5.05 17.92 -26.37
N THR A 16 -5.90 18.49 -25.49
CA THR A 16 -5.69 19.80 -24.85
C THR A 16 -5.14 19.70 -23.41
N THR A 17 -5.02 18.49 -22.88
CA THR A 17 -4.62 18.29 -21.48
C THR A 17 -3.10 18.12 -21.39
N ILE A 18 -2.44 18.95 -20.60
CA ILE A 18 -1.02 18.83 -20.28
C ILE A 18 -0.88 17.77 -19.17
N LEU A 19 -0.16 16.69 -19.47
CA LEU A 19 0.15 15.63 -18.51
C LEU A 19 1.50 15.84 -17.83
N VAL A 20 2.47 16.39 -18.58
CA VAL A 20 3.82 16.71 -18.11
C VAL A 20 4.25 18.01 -18.81
N ASP A 21 4.83 18.94 -18.07
CA ASP A 21 5.28 20.24 -18.57
C ASP A 21 6.72 20.53 -18.15
N ARG A 22 7.65 20.36 -19.09
CA ARG A 22 9.09 20.66 -18.98
C ARG A 22 9.77 20.05 -17.77
N VAL A 23 9.58 18.75 -17.57
CA VAL A 23 10.19 18.00 -16.47
C VAL A 23 11.64 17.65 -16.81
N ASP A 24 12.53 17.87 -15.81
CA ASP A 24 13.95 17.56 -15.89
C ASP A 24 14.34 16.61 -14.74
N PHE A 25 15.08 15.54 -15.05
CA PHE A 25 15.73 14.67 -14.07
C PHE A 25 16.84 13.82 -14.70
N THR A 26 17.69 13.24 -13.84
CA THR A 26 18.79 12.37 -14.26
C THR A 26 18.80 11.09 -13.48
N ILE A 27 19.29 10.01 -14.08
CA ILE A 27 19.49 8.70 -13.41
C ILE A 27 20.97 8.36 -13.47
N TRP A 28 21.55 8.10 -12.29
CA TRP A 28 22.94 7.80 -12.13
C TRP A 28 23.17 6.32 -11.82
N PRO A 29 24.31 5.72 -12.27
CA PRO A 29 24.64 4.36 -11.89
C PRO A 29 24.80 4.24 -10.37
N GLY A 30 24.22 3.19 -9.78
CA GLY A 30 24.33 2.92 -8.36
C GLY A 30 23.53 3.86 -7.46
N GLN A 31 22.57 4.62 -8.01
CA GLN A 31 21.76 5.55 -7.24
C GLN A 31 20.26 5.37 -7.51
N VAL A 32 19.48 5.74 -6.52
CA VAL A 32 18.02 5.80 -6.62
C VAL A 32 17.61 7.26 -6.84
N THR A 33 16.97 7.53 -7.96
CA THR A 33 16.27 8.78 -8.24
C THR A 33 14.78 8.55 -8.05
N ALA A 34 14.10 9.37 -7.23
CA ALA A 34 12.68 9.23 -6.97
C ALA A 34 11.86 10.34 -7.66
N LEU A 35 10.78 9.96 -8.34
CA LEU A 35 9.71 10.87 -8.74
C LEU A 35 8.54 10.72 -7.77
N VAL A 36 8.25 11.79 -7.02
CA VAL A 36 7.23 11.81 -5.96
C VAL A 36 6.07 12.71 -6.36
N GLY A 37 4.86 12.37 -5.95
CA GLY A 37 3.68 13.20 -6.21
C GLY A 37 2.38 12.39 -6.16
N ALA A 38 1.25 13.08 -6.11
CA ALA A 38 -0.07 12.47 -6.09
C ALA A 38 -0.37 11.65 -7.37
N SER A 39 -1.41 10.82 -7.32
CA SER A 39 -1.88 10.10 -8.51
C SER A 39 -2.24 11.10 -9.62
N GLY A 40 -1.81 10.82 -10.85
CA GLY A 40 -2.03 11.73 -11.99
C GLY A 40 -1.04 12.89 -12.09
N SER A 41 -0.01 13.01 -11.25
CA SER A 41 0.99 14.08 -11.32
C SER A 41 1.98 13.96 -12.49
N GLY A 42 1.91 12.92 -13.31
CA GLY A 42 2.78 12.74 -14.49
C GLY A 42 3.96 11.78 -14.31
N LYS A 43 4.13 11.15 -13.13
CA LYS A 43 5.25 10.22 -12.80
C LYS A 43 5.40 9.10 -13.85
N THR A 44 4.34 8.31 -14.03
CA THR A 44 4.36 7.17 -14.97
C THR A 44 4.59 7.62 -16.41
N THR A 45 4.00 8.73 -16.83
CA THR A 45 4.22 9.30 -18.17
C THR A 45 5.68 9.69 -18.37
N SER A 46 6.30 10.34 -17.37
CA SER A 46 7.71 10.73 -17.41
C SER A 46 8.64 9.52 -17.44
N ALA A 47 8.29 8.46 -16.72
CA ALA A 47 9.10 7.23 -16.68
C ALA A 47 8.99 6.42 -18.00
N LEU A 48 7.79 6.32 -18.59
CA LEU A 48 7.60 5.62 -19.87
C LEU A 48 8.36 6.29 -21.02
N ALA A 49 8.58 7.61 -20.95
CA ALA A 49 9.39 8.32 -21.93
C ALA A 49 10.84 7.80 -22.04
N LEU A 50 11.41 7.20 -20.97
CA LEU A 50 12.71 6.51 -21.01
C LEU A 50 12.72 5.28 -21.92
N LEU A 51 11.55 4.69 -22.17
CA LEU A 51 11.34 3.55 -23.07
C LEU A 51 10.91 3.99 -24.48
N GLY A 52 10.77 5.32 -24.72
CA GLY A 52 10.13 5.85 -25.92
C GLY A 52 8.65 5.44 -26.02
N GLU A 53 8.00 5.18 -24.87
CA GLU A 53 6.60 4.78 -24.81
C GLU A 53 5.72 5.91 -24.27
N HIS A 54 4.48 5.93 -24.72
CA HIS A 54 3.47 6.89 -24.29
C HIS A 54 2.07 6.31 -24.40
N GLY A 55 1.13 6.87 -23.67
CA GLY A 55 -0.28 6.51 -23.78
C GLY A 55 -0.87 6.82 -25.16
N ALA A 56 -1.95 6.16 -25.52
CA ALA A 56 -2.66 6.44 -26.79
C ALA A 56 -3.12 7.92 -26.84
N GLY A 57 -2.79 8.62 -27.92
CA GLY A 57 -3.13 10.03 -28.10
C GLY A 57 -2.27 11.02 -27.31
N VAL A 58 -1.17 10.58 -26.69
CA VAL A 58 -0.20 11.45 -26.00
C VAL A 58 0.94 11.81 -26.96
N ASN A 59 1.23 13.10 -27.08
CA ASN A 59 2.40 13.61 -27.79
C ASN A 59 3.51 13.94 -26.79
N LEU A 60 4.72 13.41 -27.02
CA LEU A 60 5.92 13.70 -26.24
C LEU A 60 6.81 14.67 -27.01
N THR A 61 7.40 15.64 -26.29
CA THR A 61 8.43 16.56 -26.82
C THR A 61 9.49 16.80 -25.73
N GLY A 62 10.64 17.38 -26.11
CA GLY A 62 11.78 17.58 -25.24
C GLY A 62 12.91 16.60 -25.58
N ARG A 63 13.86 16.38 -24.69
CA ARG A 63 15.01 15.50 -24.92
C ARG A 63 15.10 14.42 -23.85
N VAL A 64 15.02 13.16 -24.27
CA VAL A 64 15.30 12.00 -23.42
C VAL A 64 16.46 11.23 -24.04
N GLU A 65 17.54 11.11 -23.29
CA GLU A 65 18.75 10.37 -23.68
C GLU A 65 18.97 9.24 -22.66
N VAL A 66 19.14 8.02 -23.18
CA VAL A 66 19.34 6.80 -22.37
C VAL A 66 20.53 6.05 -22.95
N ASP A 67 21.55 5.79 -22.12
CA ASP A 67 22.79 5.10 -22.54
C ASP A 67 23.34 5.68 -23.85
N GLU A 68 23.45 7.02 -23.93
CA GLU A 68 23.91 7.80 -25.09
C GLU A 68 22.99 7.75 -26.35
N GLN A 69 21.81 7.14 -26.24
CA GLN A 69 20.83 7.08 -27.33
C GLN A 69 19.69 8.07 -27.07
N ILE A 70 19.34 8.89 -28.07
CA ILE A 70 18.17 9.76 -28.00
C ILE A 70 16.93 8.92 -28.24
N VAL A 71 16.04 8.86 -27.23
CA VAL A 71 14.79 8.09 -27.21
C VAL A 71 13.59 8.99 -27.51
N VAL A 72 13.64 10.26 -27.09
CA VAL A 72 12.66 11.30 -27.41
C VAL A 72 13.40 12.58 -27.78
N ASP A 73 12.94 13.28 -28.78
CA ASP A 73 13.36 14.64 -29.13
C ASP A 73 12.15 15.55 -29.43
N ASP A 74 12.39 16.75 -29.92
CA ASP A 74 11.34 17.72 -30.22
C ASP A 74 10.38 17.27 -31.35
N ASN A 75 10.76 16.24 -32.12
CA ASN A 75 9.92 15.62 -33.15
C ASN A 75 9.13 14.41 -32.60
N GLY A 76 9.29 14.08 -31.32
CA GLY A 76 8.61 12.98 -30.66
C GLY A 76 9.49 11.75 -30.35
N PRO A 77 8.86 10.63 -30.02
CA PRO A 77 9.55 9.37 -29.69
C PRO A 77 10.28 8.79 -30.91
N ARG A 78 11.49 8.27 -30.64
CA ARG A 78 12.29 7.53 -31.62
C ARG A 78 12.24 6.03 -31.37
N ALA A 79 12.64 5.23 -32.36
CA ALA A 79 12.71 3.77 -32.18
C ALA A 79 13.70 3.39 -31.05
N ALA A 80 13.17 2.86 -29.97
CA ALA A 80 13.90 2.54 -28.75
C ALA A 80 14.02 1.02 -28.46
N ALA A 81 13.92 0.18 -29.49
CA ALA A 81 13.97 -1.28 -29.34
C ALA A 81 15.27 -1.77 -28.69
N SER A 82 16.39 -1.10 -28.93
CA SER A 82 17.70 -1.41 -28.33
C SER A 82 17.78 -1.06 -26.82
N VAL A 83 16.94 -0.13 -26.36
CA VAL A 83 16.91 0.35 -24.97
C VAL A 83 16.02 -0.54 -24.11
N ARG A 84 14.90 -1.01 -24.67
CA ARG A 84 13.86 -1.77 -23.93
C ARG A 84 14.38 -3.12 -23.45
N GLY A 85 14.22 -3.37 -22.16
CA GLY A 85 14.67 -4.56 -21.46
C GLY A 85 16.19 -4.60 -21.23
N ARG A 86 17.00 -4.30 -22.25
CA ARG A 86 18.45 -4.41 -22.18
C ARG A 86 19.13 -3.25 -21.43
N VAL A 87 18.60 -2.04 -21.56
CA VAL A 87 19.12 -0.87 -20.84
C VAL A 87 18.12 -0.43 -19.78
N VAL A 88 16.84 -0.31 -20.12
CA VAL A 88 15.76 0.06 -19.19
C VAL A 88 14.77 -1.08 -19.06
N ALA A 89 14.57 -1.57 -17.85
CA ALA A 89 13.46 -2.46 -17.51
C ALA A 89 12.43 -1.72 -16.66
N TYR A 90 11.15 -2.01 -16.88
CA TYR A 90 10.03 -1.37 -16.21
C TYR A 90 9.18 -2.39 -15.46
N MET A 91 8.94 -2.13 -14.18
CA MET A 91 8.02 -2.89 -13.35
C MET A 91 6.78 -2.01 -13.04
N PRO A 92 5.59 -2.39 -13.54
CA PRO A 92 4.38 -1.58 -13.38
C PRO A 92 3.80 -1.67 -11.98
N GLN A 93 2.92 -0.73 -11.64
CA GLN A 93 2.20 -0.61 -10.36
C GLN A 93 1.49 -1.90 -9.92
N HIS A 94 0.99 -2.70 -10.86
CA HIS A 94 0.38 -4.00 -10.61
C HIS A 94 1.24 -5.13 -11.19
N PRO A 95 2.34 -5.53 -10.53
CA PRO A 95 3.28 -6.50 -11.10
C PRO A 95 2.63 -7.83 -11.45
N GLY A 96 1.59 -8.22 -10.69
CA GLY A 96 0.82 -9.44 -10.98
C GLY A 96 0.15 -9.45 -12.36
N SER A 97 -0.18 -8.28 -12.92
CA SER A 97 -0.78 -8.14 -14.26
C SER A 97 0.25 -8.27 -15.38
N ALA A 98 1.54 -8.00 -15.09
CA ALA A 98 2.63 -8.20 -16.04
C ALA A 98 2.99 -9.69 -16.24
N LEU A 99 2.57 -10.54 -15.30
CA LEU A 99 2.82 -11.99 -15.36
C LEU A 99 1.77 -12.68 -16.24
N ASN A 100 2.20 -13.41 -17.25
CA ASN A 100 1.27 -14.21 -18.06
C ASN A 100 0.65 -15.36 -17.22
N PRO A 101 -0.66 -15.31 -16.92
CA PRO A 101 -1.30 -16.27 -16.01
C PRO A 101 -1.33 -17.71 -16.55
N ALA A 102 -1.21 -17.88 -17.86
CA ALA A 102 -1.23 -19.18 -18.55
C ALA A 102 0.18 -19.80 -18.71
N ARG A 103 1.23 -19.10 -18.29
CA ARG A 103 2.62 -19.57 -18.40
C ARG A 103 3.23 -19.90 -17.04
N ARG A 104 4.01 -20.96 -17.00
CA ARG A 104 4.84 -21.27 -15.83
C ARG A 104 5.96 -20.24 -15.70
N ILE A 105 6.30 -19.87 -14.48
CA ILE A 105 7.27 -18.83 -14.20
C ILE A 105 8.62 -19.10 -14.86
N GLY A 106 9.16 -20.30 -14.70
CA GLY A 106 10.44 -20.68 -15.32
C GLY A 106 10.43 -20.64 -16.85
N ALA A 107 9.28 -20.82 -17.49
CA ALA A 107 9.19 -20.69 -18.95
C ALA A 107 9.28 -19.23 -19.40
N GLY A 108 8.62 -18.31 -18.66
CA GLY A 108 8.68 -16.88 -18.95
C GLY A 108 10.10 -16.32 -18.73
N LEU A 109 10.75 -16.65 -17.62
CA LEU A 109 12.12 -16.21 -17.32
C LEU A 109 13.13 -16.71 -18.38
N ARG A 110 13.08 -17.99 -18.78
CA ARG A 110 13.97 -18.52 -19.82
C ARG A 110 13.75 -17.88 -21.19
N GLU A 111 12.51 -17.51 -21.51
CA GLU A 111 12.22 -16.80 -22.76
C GLU A 111 12.87 -15.41 -22.76
N LEU A 112 12.71 -14.64 -21.66
CA LEU A 112 13.37 -13.35 -21.51
C LEU A 112 14.90 -13.47 -21.53
N ALA A 113 15.46 -14.47 -20.85
CA ALA A 113 16.89 -14.75 -20.90
C ALA A 113 17.35 -15.01 -22.33
N LYS A 114 16.64 -15.82 -23.11
CA LYS A 114 16.99 -16.09 -24.52
C LYS A 114 16.99 -14.85 -25.40
N LEU A 115 16.09 -13.88 -25.12
CA LEU A 115 15.99 -12.64 -25.90
C LEU A 115 17.07 -11.62 -25.55
N HIS A 116 17.51 -11.55 -24.29
CA HIS A 116 18.36 -10.49 -23.80
C HIS A 116 19.75 -10.94 -23.35
N ARG A 117 19.83 -12.02 -22.55
CA ARG A 117 21.06 -12.58 -21.97
C ARG A 117 20.99 -14.12 -21.96
N PRO A 118 21.34 -14.80 -23.04
CA PRO A 118 21.21 -16.27 -23.10
C PRO A 118 22.04 -16.97 -22.00
N GLY A 119 21.41 -17.84 -21.22
CA GLY A 119 22.03 -18.64 -20.16
C GLY A 119 21.04 -19.01 -19.06
N GLU A 120 21.09 -20.26 -18.57
CA GLU A 120 20.27 -20.70 -17.42
C GLU A 120 20.73 -20.01 -16.10
N GLU A 121 21.99 -19.64 -16.02
CA GLU A 121 22.61 -18.93 -14.89
C GLU A 121 21.93 -17.58 -14.66
N VAL A 122 21.56 -16.86 -15.75
CA VAL A 122 20.88 -15.56 -15.68
C VAL A 122 19.55 -15.67 -14.97
N VAL A 123 18.80 -16.76 -15.19
CA VAL A 123 17.53 -17.01 -14.50
C VAL A 123 17.77 -17.24 -13.01
N GLN A 124 18.82 -17.98 -12.65
CA GLN A 124 19.15 -18.23 -11.24
C GLN A 124 19.68 -16.96 -10.54
N GLU A 125 20.43 -16.12 -11.24
CA GLU A 125 20.89 -14.81 -10.75
C GLU A 125 19.69 -13.89 -10.45
N ALA A 126 18.78 -13.76 -11.41
CA ALA A 126 17.60 -12.92 -11.27
C ALA A 126 16.67 -13.40 -10.14
N LEU A 127 16.49 -14.71 -9.98
CA LEU A 127 15.68 -15.27 -8.88
C LEU A 127 16.35 -15.00 -7.52
N ARG A 128 17.69 -15.16 -7.41
CA ARG A 128 18.43 -14.85 -6.17
C ARG A 128 18.35 -13.38 -5.83
N ALA A 129 18.54 -12.48 -6.80
CA ALA A 129 18.42 -11.04 -6.61
C ALA A 129 17.02 -10.61 -6.17
N ALA A 130 15.96 -11.31 -6.62
CA ALA A 130 14.58 -11.11 -6.18
C ALA A 130 14.20 -11.98 -4.96
N GLN A 131 15.16 -12.60 -4.27
CA GLN A 131 14.95 -13.45 -3.09
C GLN A 131 13.90 -14.57 -3.28
N LEU A 132 13.91 -15.18 -4.45
CA LEU A 132 13.03 -16.29 -4.79
C LEU A 132 13.79 -17.62 -4.87
N PRO A 133 13.16 -18.74 -4.41
CA PRO A 133 13.74 -20.05 -4.61
C PRO A 133 13.88 -20.38 -6.10
N GLY A 134 15.08 -20.78 -6.52
CA GLY A 134 15.38 -21.21 -7.91
C GLY A 134 15.12 -22.69 -8.17
N ASP A 135 14.43 -23.39 -7.27
CA ASP A 135 14.18 -24.82 -7.39
C ASP A 135 13.17 -25.17 -8.51
N ARG A 136 13.23 -26.43 -8.98
CA ARG A 136 12.37 -26.91 -10.06
C ARG A 136 10.88 -26.87 -9.71
N ALA A 137 10.51 -26.98 -8.44
CA ALA A 137 9.12 -26.93 -7.99
C ALA A 137 8.56 -25.52 -8.15
N THR A 138 9.29 -24.51 -7.70
CA THR A 138 8.96 -23.08 -7.87
C THR A 138 8.85 -22.71 -9.34
N LEU A 139 9.83 -23.07 -10.18
CA LEU A 139 9.83 -22.74 -11.61
C LEU A 139 8.69 -23.39 -12.41
N ARG A 140 8.09 -24.48 -11.92
CA ARG A 140 6.94 -25.14 -12.54
C ARG A 140 5.58 -24.56 -12.21
N ARG A 141 5.51 -23.69 -11.19
CA ARG A 141 4.26 -23.06 -10.74
C ARG A 141 3.81 -21.96 -11.70
N PHE A 142 2.50 -21.69 -11.67
CA PHE A 142 1.87 -20.58 -12.38
C PHE A 142 1.73 -19.36 -11.46
N PRO A 143 1.64 -18.12 -12.00
CA PRO A 143 1.54 -16.90 -11.20
C PRO A 143 0.43 -16.92 -10.14
N HIS A 144 -0.75 -17.49 -10.45
CA HIS A 144 -1.87 -17.55 -9.52
C HIS A 144 -1.63 -18.47 -8.29
N GLN A 145 -0.57 -19.27 -8.30
CA GLN A 145 -0.18 -20.16 -7.18
C GLN A 145 0.77 -19.47 -6.18
N PHE A 146 1.01 -18.17 -6.34
CA PHE A 146 1.89 -17.36 -5.49
C PHE A 146 1.10 -16.26 -4.78
N SER A 147 1.57 -15.86 -3.59
CA SER A 147 1.05 -14.68 -2.89
C SER A 147 1.31 -13.39 -3.66
N GLY A 148 0.65 -12.29 -3.28
CA GLY A 148 0.85 -10.97 -3.88
C GLY A 148 2.32 -10.55 -3.88
N GLY A 149 2.99 -10.57 -2.74
CA GLY A 149 4.42 -10.24 -2.61
C GLY A 149 5.33 -11.18 -3.40
N GLN A 150 5.02 -12.50 -3.45
CA GLN A 150 5.78 -13.41 -4.29
C GLN A 150 5.61 -13.10 -5.79
N ARG A 151 4.42 -12.72 -6.24
CA ARG A 151 4.19 -12.29 -7.64
C ARG A 151 4.97 -11.03 -7.98
N GLN A 152 5.07 -10.11 -7.05
CA GLN A 152 5.89 -8.90 -7.19
C GLN A 152 7.38 -9.26 -7.36
N ARG A 153 7.92 -10.13 -6.53
CA ARG A 153 9.31 -10.62 -6.66
C ARG A 153 9.55 -11.36 -7.97
N ILE A 154 8.55 -12.11 -8.48
CA ILE A 154 8.64 -12.75 -9.79
C ILE A 154 8.71 -11.69 -10.91
N ALA A 155 7.93 -10.62 -10.84
CA ALA A 155 8.00 -9.53 -11.80
C ALA A 155 9.35 -8.79 -11.73
N LEU A 156 9.89 -8.59 -10.52
CA LEU A 156 11.24 -8.06 -10.35
C LEU A 156 12.29 -9.00 -10.98
N ALA A 157 12.20 -10.31 -10.74
CA ALA A 157 13.10 -11.29 -11.37
C ALA A 157 12.99 -11.27 -12.91
N GLN A 158 11.77 -11.08 -13.47
CA GLN A 158 11.61 -10.92 -14.92
C GLN A 158 12.34 -9.68 -15.44
N ALA A 159 12.20 -8.53 -14.75
CA ALA A 159 12.91 -7.30 -15.13
C ALA A 159 14.43 -7.49 -15.06
N LEU A 160 14.95 -8.08 -13.99
CA LEU A 160 16.38 -8.34 -13.79
C LEU A 160 16.96 -9.38 -14.76
N THR A 161 16.14 -10.34 -15.23
CA THR A 161 16.57 -11.33 -16.23
C THR A 161 17.04 -10.68 -17.54
N CYS A 162 16.51 -9.50 -17.87
CA CYS A 162 16.93 -8.74 -19.05
C CYS A 162 18.36 -8.13 -18.89
N GLY A 163 18.89 -8.03 -17.68
CA GLY A 163 20.18 -7.41 -17.35
C GLY A 163 20.20 -5.90 -17.59
N PRO A 164 19.20 -5.15 -17.08
CA PRO A 164 19.10 -3.73 -17.33
C PRO A 164 20.21 -2.94 -16.62
N LYS A 165 20.53 -1.75 -17.14
CA LYS A 165 21.33 -0.73 -16.45
C LYS A 165 20.46 0.17 -15.58
N ILE A 166 19.18 0.34 -15.96
CA ILE A 166 18.19 1.15 -15.28
C ILE A 166 16.97 0.29 -14.99
N LEU A 167 16.51 0.29 -13.73
CA LEU A 167 15.28 -0.34 -13.29
C LEU A 167 14.27 0.74 -12.91
N VAL A 168 13.15 0.79 -13.60
CA VAL A 168 12.03 1.67 -13.28
C VAL A 168 11.01 0.89 -12.47
N LEU A 169 10.68 1.40 -11.29
CA LEU A 169 9.73 0.79 -10.36
C LEU A 169 8.55 1.74 -10.15
N ASP A 170 7.37 1.34 -10.59
CA ASP A 170 6.15 2.13 -10.43
C ASP A 170 5.36 1.63 -9.22
N GLU A 171 5.36 2.43 -8.13
CA GLU A 171 4.67 2.15 -6.86
C GLU A 171 4.99 0.75 -6.28
N PRO A 172 6.27 0.38 -6.08
CA PRO A 172 6.63 -0.99 -5.73
C PRO A 172 6.23 -1.39 -4.30
N SER A 173 5.91 -0.45 -3.41
CA SER A 173 5.48 -0.73 -2.02
C SER A 173 3.97 -0.94 -1.89
N THR A 174 3.18 -0.66 -2.94
CA THR A 174 1.72 -0.74 -2.88
C THR A 174 1.25 -2.16 -2.54
N GLY A 175 0.48 -2.28 -1.44
CA GLY A 175 -0.08 -3.55 -0.97
C GLY A 175 0.93 -4.47 -0.27
N LEU A 176 2.14 -4.00 0.03
CA LEU A 176 3.09 -4.71 0.89
C LEU A 176 2.81 -4.42 2.37
N ASP A 177 2.99 -5.44 3.21
CA ASP A 177 3.05 -5.22 4.64
C ASP A 177 4.39 -4.57 5.04
N SER A 178 4.44 -3.92 6.21
CA SER A 178 5.60 -3.16 6.68
C SER A 178 6.90 -3.99 6.73
N VAL A 179 6.83 -5.29 7.06
CA VAL A 179 8.01 -6.17 7.09
C VAL A 179 8.50 -6.48 5.67
N THR A 180 7.59 -6.73 4.75
CA THR A 180 7.91 -6.98 3.34
C THR A 180 8.46 -5.71 2.67
N ARG A 181 7.95 -4.52 3.07
CA ARG A 181 8.48 -3.21 2.63
C ARG A 181 9.94 -3.02 3.07
N LEU A 182 10.29 -3.34 4.32
CA LEU A 182 11.70 -3.32 4.78
C LEU A 182 12.60 -4.22 3.95
N GLN A 183 12.12 -5.41 3.61
CA GLN A 183 12.89 -6.33 2.77
C GLN A 183 13.10 -5.74 1.37
N LEU A 184 12.07 -5.09 0.80
CA LEU A 184 12.19 -4.40 -0.49
C LEU A 184 13.23 -3.28 -0.44
N VAL A 185 13.29 -2.48 0.65
CA VAL A 185 14.33 -1.45 0.83
C VAL A 185 15.72 -2.08 0.73
N SER A 186 15.99 -3.11 1.53
CA SER A 186 17.30 -3.80 1.50
C SER A 186 17.62 -4.40 0.12
N GLU A 187 16.63 -4.99 -0.56
CA GLU A 187 16.81 -5.55 -1.92
C GLU A 187 17.18 -4.46 -2.93
N LEU A 188 16.55 -3.30 -2.87
CA LEU A 188 16.82 -2.19 -3.80
C LEU A 188 18.16 -1.50 -3.49
N GLU A 189 18.54 -1.40 -2.20
CA GLU A 189 19.87 -0.93 -1.81
C GLU A 189 20.97 -1.83 -2.35
N ASP A 190 20.83 -3.15 -2.20
CA ASP A 190 21.79 -4.13 -2.71
C ASP A 190 21.92 -4.03 -4.24
N LEU A 191 20.82 -3.88 -4.97
CA LEU A 191 20.83 -3.72 -6.42
C LEU A 191 21.50 -2.40 -6.84
N ALA A 192 21.25 -1.31 -6.13
CA ALA A 192 21.90 -0.02 -6.38
C ALA A 192 23.41 -0.13 -6.12
N GLN A 193 23.85 -0.75 -5.01
CA GLN A 193 25.27 -0.96 -4.70
C GLN A 193 25.99 -1.80 -5.78
N GLN A 194 25.28 -2.68 -6.49
CA GLN A 194 25.79 -3.42 -7.64
C GLN A 194 25.91 -2.56 -8.92
N GLY A 195 25.57 -1.27 -8.86
CA GLY A 195 25.70 -0.33 -9.97
C GLY A 195 24.41 -0.11 -10.78
N LEU A 196 23.29 -0.73 -10.40
CA LEU A 196 22.01 -0.51 -11.05
C LEU A 196 21.50 0.90 -10.77
N GLY A 197 21.16 1.67 -11.79
CA GLY A 197 20.41 2.93 -11.64
C GLY A 197 18.95 2.62 -11.42
N ILE A 198 18.31 3.20 -10.39
CA ILE A 198 16.92 2.95 -10.09
C ILE A 198 16.12 4.25 -10.21
N LEU A 199 15.02 4.19 -10.98
CA LEU A 199 14.00 5.23 -10.99
C LEU A 199 12.79 4.73 -10.20
N LEU A 200 12.55 5.33 -9.05
CA LEU A 200 11.46 5.00 -8.14
C LEU A 200 10.32 5.99 -8.33
N LEU A 201 9.15 5.53 -8.75
CA LEU A 201 7.92 6.32 -8.77
C LEU A 201 7.13 5.95 -7.52
N SER A 202 6.91 6.89 -6.61
CA SER A 202 6.21 6.57 -5.37
C SER A 202 5.51 7.79 -4.77
N HIS A 203 4.44 7.54 -4.04
CA HIS A 203 3.86 8.45 -3.06
C HIS A 203 4.21 8.04 -1.62
N ASP A 204 4.89 6.90 -1.41
CA ASP A 204 5.39 6.43 -0.13
C ASP A 204 6.68 7.17 0.23
N LEU A 205 6.52 8.27 1.00
CA LEU A 205 7.62 9.14 1.38
C LEU A 205 8.65 8.45 2.27
N GLU A 206 8.25 7.47 3.07
CA GLU A 206 9.16 6.69 3.92
C GLU A 206 10.11 5.83 3.07
N LEU A 207 9.56 5.14 2.06
CA LEU A 207 10.37 4.38 1.09
C LEU A 207 11.34 5.29 0.35
N VAL A 208 10.87 6.48 -0.07
CA VAL A 208 11.70 7.45 -0.78
C VAL A 208 12.82 7.98 0.12
N ARG A 209 12.53 8.33 1.38
CA ARG A 209 13.57 8.78 2.35
C ARG A 209 14.62 7.73 2.61
N ALA A 210 14.23 6.46 2.66
CA ALA A 210 15.14 5.36 2.92
C ALA A 210 16.12 5.11 1.76
N LEU A 211 15.69 5.32 0.50
CA LEU A 211 16.42 4.86 -0.68
C LEU A 211 16.98 5.99 -1.55
N ALA A 212 16.25 7.11 -1.71
CA ALA A 212 16.55 8.07 -2.75
C ALA A 212 17.76 8.96 -2.41
N LYS A 213 18.64 9.14 -3.39
CA LYS A 213 19.71 10.16 -3.37
C LYS A 213 19.26 11.44 -4.03
N GLN A 214 18.36 11.35 -4.98
CA GLN A 214 17.75 12.48 -5.67
C GLN A 214 16.23 12.31 -5.68
N VAL A 215 15.52 13.38 -5.35
CA VAL A 215 14.06 13.44 -5.31
C VAL A 215 13.60 14.55 -6.24
N VAL A 216 12.58 14.28 -7.04
CA VAL A 216 11.89 15.25 -7.89
C VAL A 216 10.41 15.19 -7.55
N VAL A 217 9.88 16.26 -7.01
CA VAL A 217 8.47 16.37 -6.62
C VAL A 217 7.67 16.90 -7.79
N LEU A 218 6.65 16.13 -8.19
CA LEU A 218 5.77 16.46 -9.31
C LEU A 218 4.36 16.83 -8.80
N SER A 219 3.86 17.98 -9.23
CA SER A 219 2.48 18.39 -9.01
C SER A 219 1.87 18.91 -10.32
N ALA A 220 0.71 18.41 -10.70
CA ALA A 220 -0.01 18.79 -11.92
C ALA A 220 0.90 18.81 -13.18
N GLY A 221 1.76 17.82 -13.33
CA GLY A 221 2.67 17.67 -14.46
C GLY A 221 3.94 18.51 -14.41
N ARG A 222 4.20 19.26 -13.34
CA ARG A 222 5.36 20.16 -13.21
C ARG A 222 6.24 19.74 -12.04
N VAL A 223 7.54 20.00 -12.16
CA VAL A 223 8.47 19.92 -11.03
C VAL A 223 8.21 21.12 -10.11
N THR A 224 7.86 20.84 -8.87
CA THR A 224 7.72 21.86 -7.82
C THR A 224 8.98 22.01 -7.00
N GLU A 225 9.64 20.90 -6.73
CA GLU A 225 10.89 20.83 -5.97
C GLU A 225 11.79 19.73 -6.51
N ALA A 226 13.10 19.92 -6.41
CA ALA A 226 14.11 18.92 -6.75
C ALA A 226 15.35 19.09 -5.86
N GLY A 227 15.86 17.97 -5.34
CA GLY A 227 17.01 17.98 -4.42
C GLY A 227 17.30 16.59 -3.87
N GLY A 228 17.82 16.50 -2.68
CA GLY A 228 17.90 15.27 -1.88
C GLY A 228 16.59 15.02 -1.12
N THR A 229 16.63 14.18 -0.11
CA THR A 229 15.44 13.85 0.70
C THR A 229 14.95 15.01 1.58
N GLU A 230 15.71 16.08 1.71
CA GLU A 230 15.35 17.31 2.43
C GLU A 230 14.18 18.09 1.79
N VAL A 231 13.90 17.88 0.49
CA VAL A 231 12.75 18.50 -0.19
C VAL A 231 11.42 17.84 0.16
N LEU A 232 11.45 16.69 0.84
CA LEU A 232 10.24 16.02 1.28
C LEU A 232 9.67 16.70 2.55
N PRO A 233 8.33 16.72 2.71
CA PRO A 233 7.71 17.16 3.96
C PRO A 233 8.35 16.46 5.16
N ALA A 234 8.44 17.10 6.32
CA ALA A 234 8.97 16.46 7.53
C ALA A 234 8.23 15.14 7.80
N ALA A 235 8.97 14.12 8.28
CA ALA A 235 8.33 12.90 8.72
C ALA A 235 7.35 13.23 9.86
N THR A 236 6.12 12.73 9.77
CA THR A 236 5.15 12.92 10.83
C THR A 236 5.65 12.16 12.06
N GLU A 237 6.04 12.87 13.12
CA GLU A 237 6.36 12.22 14.39
C GLU A 237 5.10 11.57 14.93
N ILE A 238 5.10 10.25 14.96
CA ILE A 238 4.01 9.47 15.50
C ILE A 238 4.19 9.42 17.01
N SER A 239 3.53 10.31 17.72
CA SER A 239 3.46 10.25 19.18
C SER A 239 2.40 9.19 19.57
N PRO A 240 2.79 8.11 20.28
CA PRO A 240 1.83 7.12 20.73
C PRO A 240 0.80 7.76 21.65
N THR A 241 -0.46 7.46 21.43
CA THR A 241 -1.54 7.94 22.30
C THR A 241 -1.39 7.33 23.69
N VAL A 242 -1.28 8.16 24.72
CA VAL A 242 -1.31 7.70 26.11
C VAL A 242 -2.77 7.50 26.51
N GLY A 243 -3.35 6.37 26.14
CA GLY A 243 -4.70 5.99 26.52
C GLY A 243 -4.72 5.42 27.94
N THR A 244 -5.37 6.09 28.88
CA THR A 244 -5.70 5.51 30.18
C THR A 244 -6.95 4.64 30.01
N MET A 245 -6.79 3.31 30.03
CA MET A 245 -7.93 2.41 30.08
C MET A 245 -8.72 2.66 31.38
N ARG A 246 -9.92 3.25 31.26
CA ARG A 246 -10.88 3.28 32.35
C ARG A 246 -11.42 1.86 32.57
N ALA A 247 -11.63 1.48 33.84
CA ALA A 247 -12.30 0.25 34.20
C ALA A 247 -13.78 0.33 33.76
N ALA A 248 -14.09 -0.14 32.56
CA ALA A 248 -15.42 -0.20 31.99
C ALA A 248 -15.65 -1.60 31.39
N GLU A 249 -16.91 -2.03 31.35
CA GLU A 249 -17.25 -3.30 30.68
C GLU A 249 -17.00 -3.19 29.16
N PRO A 250 -16.40 -4.22 28.54
CA PRO A 250 -16.19 -4.23 27.10
C PRO A 250 -17.49 -4.11 26.32
N LEU A 251 -17.52 -3.21 25.32
CA LEU A 251 -18.65 -3.10 24.41
C LEU A 251 -18.66 -4.25 23.39
N LEU A 252 -17.50 -4.56 22.80
CA LEU A 252 -17.31 -5.73 21.94
C LEU A 252 -16.25 -6.64 22.58
N GLN A 253 -16.55 -7.93 22.69
CA GLN A 253 -15.62 -8.89 23.22
C GLN A 253 -15.61 -10.17 22.38
N ALA A 254 -14.43 -10.66 22.05
CA ALA A 254 -14.18 -11.98 21.50
C ALA A 254 -13.42 -12.80 22.52
N MET A 255 -13.86 -14.04 22.77
CA MET A 255 -13.28 -14.95 23.76
C MET A 255 -12.97 -16.31 23.12
N ASN A 256 -11.70 -16.71 23.15
CA ASN A 256 -11.20 -17.98 22.62
C ASN A 256 -11.63 -18.22 21.14
N VAL A 257 -11.60 -17.17 20.30
CA VAL A 257 -12.05 -17.28 18.92
C VAL A 257 -11.03 -18.04 18.09
N SER A 258 -11.43 -19.21 17.58
CA SER A 258 -10.67 -19.98 16.58
C SER A 258 -11.48 -20.09 15.29
N ALA A 259 -10.82 -19.98 14.14
CA ALA A 259 -11.47 -19.98 12.83
C ALA A 259 -10.71 -20.81 11.80
N SER A 260 -11.45 -21.47 10.88
CA SER A 260 -10.86 -22.30 9.83
C SER A 260 -11.44 -22.00 8.44
N LEU A 261 -10.67 -22.27 7.37
CA LEU A 261 -11.17 -22.20 6.00
C LEU A 261 -12.14 -23.35 5.69
N ARG A 262 -12.89 -23.20 4.59
CA ARG A 262 -13.95 -24.10 4.13
C ARG A 262 -13.55 -25.57 3.89
N THR A 263 -12.28 -25.90 3.77
CA THR A 263 -11.80 -27.24 3.39
C THR A 263 -11.55 -28.12 4.62
N ARG A 264 -12.15 -29.31 4.65
CA ARG A 264 -11.88 -30.36 5.65
C ARG A 264 -10.37 -30.65 5.72
N GLY A 265 -9.79 -30.69 6.93
CA GLY A 265 -8.42 -31.17 7.18
C GLY A 265 -7.32 -30.12 7.07
N ARG A 266 -7.60 -28.81 6.98
CA ARG A 266 -6.60 -27.75 7.13
C ARG A 266 -6.60 -27.18 8.55
N GLU A 267 -5.41 -26.84 9.03
CA GLU A 267 -5.20 -26.17 10.32
C GLU A 267 -6.05 -24.91 10.44
N PRO A 268 -6.50 -24.55 11.65
CA PRO A 268 -7.16 -23.29 11.91
C PRO A 268 -6.30 -22.10 11.45
N ILE A 269 -6.94 -21.03 10.98
CA ILE A 269 -6.26 -19.76 10.65
C ILE A 269 -6.15 -18.88 11.88
N LEU A 270 -7.11 -18.99 12.81
CA LEU A 270 -7.08 -18.31 14.11
C LEU A 270 -7.11 -19.36 15.21
N HIS A 271 -6.35 -19.12 16.25
CA HIS A 271 -6.18 -20.01 17.39
C HIS A 271 -6.42 -19.26 18.70
N GLU A 272 -7.58 -19.46 19.32
CA GLU A 272 -7.91 -18.97 20.66
C GLU A 272 -7.62 -17.48 20.86
N VAL A 273 -8.08 -16.65 19.93
CA VAL A 273 -7.85 -15.19 19.96
C VAL A 273 -8.86 -14.55 20.90
N ASP A 274 -8.33 -13.76 21.85
CA ASP A 274 -9.08 -12.90 22.74
C ASP A 274 -8.91 -11.44 22.32
N LEU A 275 -10.00 -10.66 22.34
CA LEU A 275 -10.01 -9.23 22.05
C LEU A 275 -11.17 -8.57 22.81
N ALA A 276 -10.90 -7.41 23.42
CA ALA A 276 -11.91 -6.62 24.10
C ALA A 276 -11.79 -5.14 23.71
N VAL A 277 -12.90 -4.50 23.32
CA VAL A 277 -12.96 -3.09 22.98
C VAL A 277 -13.93 -2.38 23.90
N LEU A 278 -13.47 -1.32 24.55
CA LEU A 278 -14.28 -0.48 25.42
C LEU A 278 -15.13 0.52 24.61
N PRO A 279 -16.23 1.05 25.16
CA PRO A 279 -16.97 2.15 24.55
C PRO A 279 -16.00 3.34 24.29
N GLY A 280 -16.03 3.89 23.06
CA GLY A 280 -15.11 4.97 22.65
C GLY A 280 -13.63 4.57 22.59
N GLY A 281 -13.30 3.30 22.81
CA GLY A 281 -11.94 2.79 22.69
C GLY A 281 -11.58 2.34 21.28
N CYS A 282 -10.30 2.26 20.99
CA CYS A 282 -9.76 1.71 19.74
C CYS A 282 -8.76 0.58 20.03
N VAL A 283 -9.01 -0.59 19.47
CA VAL A 283 -8.03 -1.69 19.46
C VAL A 283 -7.44 -1.81 18.06
N GLY A 284 -6.14 -1.58 17.98
CA GLY A 284 -5.36 -1.79 16.77
C GLY A 284 -4.93 -3.25 16.64
N VAL A 285 -5.09 -3.82 15.45
CA VAL A 285 -4.64 -5.18 15.14
C VAL A 285 -3.59 -5.12 14.04
N VAL A 286 -2.37 -5.47 14.37
CA VAL A 286 -1.23 -5.46 13.45
C VAL A 286 -0.66 -6.87 13.26
N GLY A 287 0.15 -7.06 12.24
CA GLY A 287 0.82 -8.34 11.95
C GLY A 287 1.10 -8.50 10.47
N ARG A 288 1.88 -9.53 10.12
CA ARG A 288 2.25 -9.84 8.74
C ARG A 288 1.03 -10.15 7.86
N SER A 289 1.20 -10.04 6.55
CA SER A 289 0.21 -10.53 5.59
C SER A 289 -0.04 -12.04 5.81
N GLY A 290 -1.31 -12.43 5.84
CA GLY A 290 -1.71 -13.83 6.10
C GLY A 290 -1.71 -14.25 7.59
N SER A 291 -1.43 -13.35 8.55
CA SER A 291 -1.46 -13.68 9.98
C SER A 291 -2.86 -13.92 10.56
N GLY A 292 -3.94 -13.67 9.79
CA GLY A 292 -5.31 -13.91 10.22
C GLY A 292 -6.12 -12.64 10.58
N LYS A 293 -5.57 -11.43 10.45
CA LYS A 293 -6.23 -10.14 10.78
C LYS A 293 -7.61 -9.99 10.15
N THR A 294 -7.70 -10.11 8.83
CA THR A 294 -8.97 -10.04 8.09
C THR A 294 -9.94 -11.15 8.51
N THR A 295 -9.44 -12.34 8.86
CA THR A 295 -10.29 -13.42 9.38
C THR A 295 -10.88 -13.07 10.74
N LEU A 296 -10.07 -12.50 11.64
CA LEU A 296 -10.54 -11.97 12.94
C LEU A 296 -11.61 -10.89 12.74
N ALA A 297 -11.35 -9.90 11.88
CA ALA A 297 -12.31 -8.85 11.55
C ALA A 297 -13.64 -9.41 11.03
N ARG A 298 -13.58 -10.40 10.14
CA ARG A 298 -14.78 -11.07 9.62
C ARG A 298 -15.52 -11.90 10.66
N CYS A 299 -14.82 -12.49 11.63
CA CYS A 299 -15.47 -13.15 12.78
C CYS A 299 -16.24 -12.11 13.62
N LEU A 300 -15.62 -10.99 13.98
CA LEU A 300 -16.26 -9.89 14.72
C LEU A 300 -17.46 -9.32 13.97
N ALA A 301 -17.33 -9.12 12.68
CA ALA A 301 -18.44 -8.67 11.81
C ALA A 301 -19.52 -9.75 11.59
N GLY A 302 -19.29 -11.01 12.00
CA GLY A 302 -20.18 -12.15 11.79
C GLY A 302 -20.20 -12.68 10.35
N LEU A 303 -19.24 -12.26 9.53
CA LEU A 303 -19.11 -12.65 8.12
C LEU A 303 -18.41 -14.01 7.96
N HIS A 304 -17.63 -14.43 8.95
CA HIS A 304 -16.97 -15.74 8.97
C HIS A 304 -17.81 -16.71 9.82
N GLU A 305 -18.51 -17.63 9.16
CA GLU A 305 -19.47 -18.51 9.82
C GLU A 305 -18.83 -19.67 10.61
N ARG A 306 -17.58 -20.05 10.24
CA ARG A 306 -16.88 -21.21 10.79
C ARG A 306 -15.84 -20.81 11.82
N HIS A 307 -16.33 -20.35 12.97
CA HIS A 307 -15.50 -20.08 14.12
C HIS A 307 -16.07 -20.77 15.36
N THR A 308 -15.21 -21.02 16.33
CA THR A 308 -15.54 -21.42 17.69
C THR A 308 -15.22 -20.27 18.63
N GLY A 309 -15.52 -20.43 19.90
CA GLY A 309 -15.41 -19.35 20.88
C GLY A 309 -16.68 -18.50 20.93
N ARG A 310 -16.63 -17.38 21.61
CA ARG A 310 -17.80 -16.51 21.84
C ARG A 310 -17.47 -15.07 21.46
N ILE A 311 -18.42 -14.42 20.79
CA ILE A 311 -18.38 -12.98 20.50
C ILE A 311 -19.61 -12.34 21.14
N THR A 312 -19.42 -11.27 21.91
CA THR A 312 -20.48 -10.55 22.60
C THR A 312 -20.47 -9.07 22.29
N LEU A 313 -21.67 -8.46 22.26
CA LEU A 313 -21.88 -7.01 22.15
C LEU A 313 -22.66 -6.55 23.39
N ALA A 314 -22.07 -5.67 24.18
CA ALA A 314 -22.64 -5.24 25.47
C ALA A 314 -23.10 -6.44 26.34
N GLY A 315 -22.23 -7.43 26.49
CA GLY A 315 -22.45 -8.64 27.27
C GLY A 315 -23.41 -9.68 26.64
N LYS A 316 -24.08 -9.37 25.54
CA LYS A 316 -24.99 -10.27 24.84
C LYS A 316 -24.32 -10.96 23.68
N GLU A 317 -24.58 -12.26 23.50
CA GLU A 317 -24.01 -13.03 22.39
C GLU A 317 -24.36 -12.42 21.02
N LEU A 318 -23.34 -12.27 20.18
CA LEU A 318 -23.46 -11.71 18.84
C LEU A 318 -23.31 -12.84 17.81
N PRO A 319 -24.40 -13.30 17.20
CA PRO A 319 -24.34 -14.44 16.27
C PRO A 319 -23.70 -14.05 14.93
N VAL A 320 -23.50 -15.03 14.06
CA VAL A 320 -23.10 -14.80 12.65
C VAL A 320 -24.12 -13.93 11.91
N LEU A 321 -23.65 -13.16 10.92
CA LEU A 321 -24.42 -12.09 10.27
C LEU A 321 -25.82 -12.51 9.80
N ARG A 322 -25.96 -13.70 9.21
CA ARG A 322 -27.26 -14.22 8.71
C ARG A 322 -28.32 -14.43 9.81
N LYS A 323 -27.89 -14.49 11.09
CA LYS A 323 -28.77 -14.65 12.26
C LYS A 323 -28.91 -13.37 13.06
N ARG A 324 -28.24 -12.27 12.65
CA ARG A 324 -28.34 -10.98 13.34
C ARG A 324 -29.67 -10.29 13.04
N SER A 325 -30.25 -9.64 14.04
CA SER A 325 -31.34 -8.69 13.85
C SER A 325 -30.85 -7.45 13.12
N ALA A 326 -31.76 -6.67 12.51
CA ALA A 326 -31.42 -5.40 11.88
C ALA A 326 -30.71 -4.44 12.84
N GLU A 327 -31.08 -4.44 14.12
CA GLU A 327 -30.43 -3.67 15.16
C GLU A 327 -29.00 -4.12 15.43
N GLN A 328 -28.72 -5.42 15.51
CA GLN A 328 -27.37 -5.94 15.68
C GLN A 328 -26.50 -5.65 14.45
N VAL A 329 -27.08 -5.69 13.24
CA VAL A 329 -26.38 -5.29 12.01
C VAL A 329 -26.06 -3.80 12.03
N ARG A 330 -27.00 -2.95 12.46
CA ARG A 330 -26.80 -1.50 12.60
C ARG A 330 -25.66 -1.20 13.56
N ARG A 331 -25.64 -1.85 14.71
CA ARG A 331 -24.69 -1.59 15.80
C ARG A 331 -23.26 -2.00 15.49
N VAL A 332 -23.03 -3.02 14.64
CA VAL A 332 -21.68 -3.48 14.26
C VAL A 332 -21.52 -3.40 12.76
N GLN A 333 -20.69 -2.46 12.31
CA GLN A 333 -20.39 -2.25 10.90
C GLN A 333 -18.98 -2.65 10.57
N TYR A 334 -18.76 -3.03 9.31
CA TYR A 334 -17.48 -3.48 8.78
C TYR A 334 -17.13 -2.74 7.50
N VAL A 335 -15.93 -2.20 7.42
CA VAL A 335 -15.39 -1.58 6.21
C VAL A 335 -14.32 -2.49 5.62
N TRP A 336 -14.54 -2.88 4.37
CA TRP A 336 -13.71 -3.85 3.64
C TRP A 336 -12.39 -3.23 3.16
N GLN A 337 -11.35 -4.07 3.08
CA GLN A 337 -10.10 -3.73 2.41
C GLN A 337 -10.31 -3.48 0.91
N GLU A 338 -10.97 -4.42 0.21
CA GLU A 338 -11.34 -4.28 -1.20
C GLU A 338 -12.79 -3.82 -1.33
N VAL A 339 -13.00 -2.52 -1.46
CA VAL A 339 -14.34 -1.92 -1.42
C VAL A 339 -15.10 -2.01 -2.74
N ARG A 340 -14.39 -2.10 -3.90
CA ARG A 340 -15.03 -2.07 -5.22
C ARG A 340 -16.10 -3.15 -5.37
N GLY A 341 -15.80 -4.39 -4.98
CA GLY A 341 -16.75 -5.50 -5.01
C GLY A 341 -17.96 -5.36 -4.08
N SER A 342 -17.99 -4.35 -3.22
CA SER A 342 -19.09 -4.07 -2.29
C SER A 342 -20.09 -3.04 -2.81
N PHE A 343 -19.83 -2.44 -3.98
CA PHE A 343 -20.71 -1.49 -4.66
C PHE A 343 -21.28 -2.10 -5.96
N ASP A 344 -22.50 -1.67 -6.31
CA ASP A 344 -23.13 -1.97 -7.59
C ASP A 344 -22.62 -0.97 -8.64
N GLU A 345 -21.90 -1.44 -9.64
CA GLU A 345 -21.29 -0.63 -10.70
C GLU A 345 -22.30 0.16 -11.57
N ARG A 346 -23.58 -0.18 -11.48
CA ARG A 346 -24.65 0.47 -12.26
C ARG A 346 -25.35 1.59 -11.53
N ARG A 347 -25.05 1.79 -10.23
CA ARG A 347 -25.74 2.76 -9.39
C ARG A 347 -24.82 3.86 -8.92
N ARG A 348 -25.36 5.04 -8.71
CA ARG A 348 -24.65 6.17 -8.12
C ARG A 348 -24.18 5.81 -6.70
N VAL A 349 -22.99 6.30 -6.34
CA VAL A 349 -22.40 6.03 -5.03
C VAL A 349 -23.22 6.65 -3.90
N ASP A 350 -23.69 7.90 -4.04
CA ASP A 350 -24.51 8.59 -3.03
C ASP A 350 -25.82 7.83 -2.69
N GLU A 351 -26.48 7.26 -3.70
CA GLU A 351 -27.70 6.45 -3.49
C GLU A 351 -27.40 5.16 -2.71
N GLN A 352 -26.25 4.52 -3.00
CA GLN A 352 -25.83 3.31 -2.32
C GLN A 352 -25.44 3.57 -0.87
N VAL A 353 -24.80 4.71 -0.59
CA VAL A 353 -24.47 5.16 0.75
C VAL A 353 -25.75 5.48 1.53
N ALA A 354 -26.68 6.26 0.97
CA ALA A 354 -27.96 6.61 1.58
C ALA A 354 -28.82 5.40 1.98
N ARG A 355 -28.74 4.31 1.20
CA ARG A 355 -29.52 3.09 1.45
C ARG A 355 -29.28 2.47 2.82
N THR A 356 -28.09 2.65 3.41
CA THR A 356 -27.79 2.17 4.77
C THR A 356 -28.69 2.83 5.81
N ALA A 357 -28.81 4.16 5.78
CA ALA A 357 -29.69 4.89 6.70
C ALA A 357 -31.16 4.55 6.49
N GLN A 358 -31.57 4.37 5.24
CA GLN A 358 -32.97 3.94 4.93
C GLN A 358 -33.26 2.55 5.54
N ARG A 359 -32.37 1.57 5.35
CA ARG A 359 -32.61 0.18 5.76
C ARG A 359 -32.41 -0.07 7.25
N LEU A 360 -31.40 0.54 7.85
CA LEU A 360 -31.01 0.22 9.23
C LEU A 360 -31.55 1.22 10.25
N ARG A 361 -31.92 2.43 9.80
CA ARG A 361 -32.45 3.50 10.69
C ARG A 361 -33.87 3.97 10.32
N GLY A 362 -34.42 3.41 9.24
CA GLY A 362 -35.81 3.75 8.83
C GLY A 362 -35.99 5.17 8.30
N LEU A 363 -34.89 5.86 7.88
CA LEU A 363 -34.99 7.21 7.33
C LEU A 363 -35.71 7.20 5.98
N ASN A 364 -36.49 8.23 5.70
CA ASN A 364 -37.06 8.44 4.38
C ASN A 364 -35.92 8.74 3.36
N ARG A 365 -36.23 8.61 2.06
CA ARG A 365 -35.26 8.73 0.97
C ARG A 365 -34.55 10.08 0.97
N GLU A 366 -35.28 11.16 1.19
CA GLU A 366 -34.74 12.53 1.13
C GLU A 366 -33.77 12.81 2.27
N LYS A 367 -34.14 12.51 3.52
CA LYS A 367 -33.29 12.67 4.70
C LYS A 367 -32.04 11.78 4.62
N ALA A 368 -32.21 10.53 4.22
CA ALA A 368 -31.08 9.59 4.06
C ALA A 368 -30.09 10.06 2.99
N HIS A 369 -30.57 10.61 1.87
CA HIS A 369 -29.73 11.15 0.81
C HIS A 369 -29.00 12.42 1.27
N ALA A 370 -29.69 13.34 1.95
CA ALA A 370 -29.04 14.55 2.48
C ALA A 370 -27.92 14.21 3.47
N GLU A 371 -28.16 13.25 4.39
CA GLU A 371 -27.17 12.77 5.35
C GLU A 371 -25.99 12.06 4.65
N ALA A 372 -26.27 11.29 3.58
CA ALA A 372 -25.23 10.63 2.79
C ALA A 372 -24.30 11.65 2.09
N VAL A 373 -24.87 12.66 1.43
CA VAL A 373 -24.09 13.72 0.76
C VAL A 373 -23.26 14.50 1.78
N ALA A 374 -23.81 14.84 2.94
CA ALA A 374 -23.08 15.53 4.01
C ALA A 374 -21.92 14.68 4.55
N THR A 375 -22.15 13.38 4.79
CA THR A 375 -21.10 12.46 5.29
C THR A 375 -20.01 12.24 4.24
N LEU A 376 -20.36 12.10 2.95
CA LEU A 376 -19.41 12.00 1.85
C LEU A 376 -18.56 13.27 1.72
N ALA A 377 -19.16 14.45 1.83
CA ALA A 377 -18.45 15.73 1.77
C ALA A 377 -17.44 15.87 2.93
N ARG A 378 -17.79 15.44 4.15
CA ARG A 378 -16.86 15.39 5.30
C ARG A 378 -15.66 14.48 5.07
N LEU A 379 -15.81 13.45 4.23
CA LEU A 379 -14.76 12.54 3.81
C LEU A 379 -14.07 12.99 2.51
N GLY A 380 -14.24 14.25 2.09
CA GLY A 380 -13.59 14.79 0.89
C GLY A 380 -14.12 14.22 -0.44
N VAL A 381 -15.33 13.60 -0.44
CA VAL A 381 -15.99 13.15 -1.67
C VAL A 381 -17.09 14.15 -2.01
N SER A 382 -16.85 14.99 -3.02
CA SER A 382 -17.79 16.03 -3.43
C SER A 382 -19.11 15.44 -3.96
N ALA A 383 -20.19 16.19 -3.87
CA ALA A 383 -21.50 15.77 -4.38
C ALA A 383 -21.48 15.40 -5.87
N MET A 384 -20.66 16.09 -6.66
CA MET A 384 -20.48 15.81 -8.10
C MET A 384 -19.79 14.45 -8.33
N VAL A 385 -18.81 14.09 -7.53
CA VAL A 385 -18.12 12.80 -7.58
C VAL A 385 -19.03 11.69 -7.06
N ALA A 386 -19.72 11.92 -5.93
CA ALA A 386 -20.65 10.97 -5.32
C ALA A 386 -21.83 10.60 -6.22
N ALA A 387 -22.22 11.49 -7.15
CA ALA A 387 -23.26 11.24 -8.14
C ALA A 387 -22.84 10.28 -9.28
N ARG A 388 -21.58 9.88 -9.33
CA ARG A 388 -21.05 8.97 -10.37
C ARG A 388 -21.18 7.49 -9.94
N PRO A 389 -21.14 6.55 -10.91
CA PRO A 389 -21.01 5.13 -10.60
C PRO A 389 -19.61 4.79 -10.06
N PRO A 390 -19.44 3.67 -9.32
CA PRO A 390 -18.17 3.28 -8.71
C PRO A 390 -16.97 3.19 -9.67
N SER A 391 -17.22 2.81 -10.94
CA SER A 391 -16.19 2.72 -11.98
C SER A 391 -15.50 4.05 -12.33
N GLN A 392 -16.15 5.18 -12.00
CA GLN A 392 -15.64 6.53 -12.27
C GLN A 392 -15.01 7.20 -11.04
N LEU A 393 -14.93 6.51 -9.91
CA LEU A 393 -14.25 6.98 -8.71
C LEU A 393 -12.85 6.38 -8.64
N SER A 394 -11.90 7.15 -8.10
CA SER A 394 -10.59 6.63 -7.70
C SER A 394 -10.72 5.61 -6.55
N GLY A 395 -9.67 4.81 -6.32
CA GLY A 395 -9.66 3.85 -5.21
C GLY A 395 -9.87 4.53 -3.86
N GLY A 396 -9.20 5.65 -3.61
CA GLY A 396 -9.33 6.41 -2.37
C GLY A 396 -10.72 7.04 -2.19
N GLU A 397 -11.32 7.62 -3.24
CA GLU A 397 -12.69 8.15 -3.18
C GLU A 397 -13.70 7.05 -2.87
N LEU A 398 -13.53 5.87 -3.47
CA LEU A 398 -14.42 4.73 -3.24
C LEU A 398 -14.24 4.15 -1.82
N GLN A 399 -13.00 4.14 -1.30
CA GLN A 399 -12.70 3.74 0.07
C GLN A 399 -13.39 4.67 1.09
N ARG A 400 -13.28 5.99 0.89
CA ARG A 400 -13.96 6.99 1.73
C ARG A 400 -15.49 6.89 1.61
N ALA A 401 -16.02 6.57 0.44
CA ALA A 401 -17.44 6.32 0.26
C ALA A 401 -17.93 5.05 0.99
N ALA A 402 -17.11 3.99 1.04
CA ALA A 402 -17.42 2.79 1.82
C ALA A 402 -17.43 3.06 3.32
N LEU A 403 -16.50 3.89 3.81
CA LEU A 403 -16.52 4.36 5.19
C LEU A 403 -17.80 5.19 5.47
N ALA A 404 -18.15 6.17 4.61
CA ALA A 404 -19.39 6.93 4.71
C ALA A 404 -20.60 6.00 4.80
N ARG A 405 -20.65 4.96 3.98
CA ARG A 405 -21.74 3.97 3.98
C ARG A 405 -21.90 3.27 5.33
N ALA A 406 -20.78 2.86 5.95
CA ALA A 406 -20.79 2.24 7.28
C ALA A 406 -21.25 3.23 8.37
N LEU A 407 -20.80 4.48 8.29
CA LEU A 407 -21.15 5.54 9.25
C LEU A 407 -22.63 5.93 9.21
N LEU A 408 -23.29 5.79 8.07
CA LEU A 408 -24.74 6.04 7.94
C LEU A 408 -25.59 5.09 8.78
N ALA A 409 -25.04 3.97 9.24
CA ALA A 409 -25.67 3.10 10.21
C ALA A 409 -25.67 3.68 11.63
N GLN A 410 -24.81 4.67 11.93
CA GLN A 410 -24.50 5.15 13.28
C GLN A 410 -24.12 3.98 14.19
N PRO A 411 -23.01 3.27 13.90
CA PRO A 411 -22.64 2.05 14.61
C PRO A 411 -22.12 2.34 16.01
N ASP A 412 -22.33 1.39 16.92
CA ASP A 412 -21.67 1.36 18.22
C ASP A 412 -20.24 0.82 18.09
N VAL A 413 -20.02 -0.10 17.13
CA VAL A 413 -18.72 -0.71 16.83
C VAL A 413 -18.45 -0.60 15.33
N LEU A 414 -17.27 -0.09 14.98
CA LEU A 414 -16.78 -0.04 13.60
C LEU A 414 -15.51 -0.86 13.46
N VAL A 415 -15.55 -1.88 12.62
CA VAL A 415 -14.39 -2.71 12.27
C VAL A 415 -13.82 -2.23 10.94
N CYS A 416 -12.61 -1.71 10.95
CA CYS A 416 -11.91 -1.15 9.80
C CYS A 416 -10.78 -2.09 9.36
N ASP A 417 -10.92 -2.69 8.18
CA ASP A 417 -9.93 -3.63 7.65
C ASP A 417 -9.12 -2.95 6.55
N GLU A 418 -7.90 -2.52 6.89
CA GLU A 418 -6.92 -1.86 6.02
C GLU A 418 -7.49 -0.69 5.18
N ILE A 419 -8.27 0.18 5.82
CA ILE A 419 -9.04 1.24 5.14
C ILE A 419 -8.20 2.41 4.61
N THR A 420 -6.91 2.48 4.93
CA THR A 420 -6.01 3.56 4.52
C THR A 420 -5.10 3.18 3.35
N THR A 421 -5.04 1.92 2.94
CA THR A 421 -4.12 1.40 1.91
C THR A 421 -4.27 2.04 0.52
N ALA A 422 -5.45 2.56 0.20
CA ALA A 422 -5.74 3.20 -1.09
C ALA A 422 -5.79 4.74 -1.00
N LEU A 423 -5.43 5.31 0.16
CA LEU A 423 -5.46 6.74 0.43
C LEU A 423 -4.06 7.33 0.29
N ASP A 424 -4.00 8.59 -0.12
CA ASP A 424 -2.85 9.47 0.04
C ASP A 424 -2.76 9.99 1.50
N ASP A 425 -1.71 10.72 1.82
CA ASP A 425 -1.49 11.22 3.18
C ASP A 425 -2.63 12.14 3.65
N ASP A 426 -3.13 13.03 2.78
CA ASP A 426 -4.26 13.92 3.09
C ASP A 426 -5.54 13.13 3.35
N GLY A 427 -5.81 12.13 2.53
CA GLY A 427 -6.96 11.24 2.71
C GLY A 427 -6.85 10.39 3.97
N THR A 428 -5.64 9.97 4.33
CA THR A 428 -5.37 9.24 5.57
C THR A 428 -5.59 10.12 6.79
N ALA A 429 -5.06 11.34 6.80
CA ALA A 429 -5.26 12.30 7.88
C ALA A 429 -6.76 12.59 8.11
N LEU A 430 -7.49 12.85 7.03
CA LEU A 430 -8.94 13.09 7.09
C LEU A 430 -9.72 11.92 7.72
N VAL A 431 -9.35 10.69 7.40
CA VAL A 431 -9.99 9.49 7.98
C VAL A 431 -9.63 9.34 9.44
N VAL A 432 -8.36 9.56 9.81
CA VAL A 432 -7.89 9.51 11.21
C VAL A 432 -8.65 10.52 12.08
N ASP A 433 -8.75 11.78 11.64
CA ASP A 433 -9.46 12.84 12.35
C ASP A 433 -10.93 12.49 12.56
N LEU A 434 -11.58 11.98 11.52
CA LEU A 434 -12.99 11.54 11.64
C LEU A 434 -13.17 10.39 12.62
N LEU A 435 -12.24 9.43 12.66
CA LEU A 435 -12.32 8.31 13.60
C LEU A 435 -12.06 8.76 15.04
N HIS A 436 -11.17 9.73 15.27
CA HIS A 436 -10.98 10.37 16.57
C HIS A 436 -12.27 11.07 17.05
N GLU A 437 -12.92 11.85 16.18
CA GLU A 437 -14.19 12.49 16.47
C GLU A 437 -15.29 11.47 16.83
N LEU A 438 -15.39 10.37 16.09
CA LEU A 438 -16.35 9.30 16.39
C LEU A 438 -16.14 8.64 17.75
N LYS A 439 -14.86 8.45 18.16
CA LYS A 439 -14.52 7.95 19.49
C LYS A 439 -14.99 8.91 20.58
N GLN A 440 -14.69 10.22 20.42
CA GLN A 440 -14.94 11.23 21.44
C GLN A 440 -16.41 11.62 21.55
N ASP A 441 -17.05 11.92 20.42
CA ASP A 441 -18.40 12.49 20.39
C ASP A 441 -19.51 11.45 20.54
N ARG A 442 -19.30 10.25 19.99
CA ARG A 442 -20.33 9.20 19.94
C ARG A 442 -20.01 7.98 20.79
N GLY A 443 -18.81 7.89 21.33
CA GLY A 443 -18.37 6.71 22.06
C GLY A 443 -18.29 5.45 21.19
N THR A 444 -18.13 5.60 19.86
CA THR A 444 -17.99 4.47 18.93
C THR A 444 -16.71 3.70 19.24
N ALA A 445 -16.84 2.39 19.46
CA ALA A 445 -15.70 1.50 19.64
C ALA A 445 -15.11 1.13 18.28
N LEU A 446 -13.78 1.16 18.15
CA LEU A 446 -13.08 0.89 16.92
C LEU A 446 -12.22 -0.37 17.02
N VAL A 447 -12.27 -1.21 16.01
CA VAL A 447 -11.25 -2.24 15.74
C VAL A 447 -10.55 -1.82 14.45
N TRP A 448 -9.29 -1.42 14.56
CA TRP A 448 -8.53 -0.94 13.42
C TRP A 448 -7.46 -1.96 13.02
N ILE A 449 -7.62 -2.54 11.86
CA ILE A 449 -6.65 -3.44 11.27
C ILE A 449 -5.81 -2.67 10.26
N SER A 450 -4.50 -2.69 10.45
CA SER A 450 -3.53 -2.13 9.51
C SER A 450 -2.23 -2.94 9.55
N HIS A 451 -1.45 -2.84 8.50
CA HIS A 451 -0.06 -3.29 8.49
C HIS A 451 0.90 -2.18 8.95
N ASP A 452 0.43 -0.95 9.08
CA ASP A 452 1.19 0.20 9.57
C ASP A 452 1.05 0.32 11.08
N LEU A 453 2.09 -0.14 11.81
CA LEU A 453 2.13 -0.07 13.27
C LEU A 453 2.19 1.38 13.77
N GLY A 454 2.85 2.28 13.03
CA GLY A 454 2.95 3.68 13.41
C GLY A 454 1.58 4.35 13.43
N LEU A 455 0.83 4.21 12.34
CA LEU A 455 -0.53 4.73 12.23
C LEU A 455 -1.47 4.12 13.28
N VAL A 456 -1.35 2.80 13.51
CA VAL A 456 -2.12 2.11 14.54
C VAL A 456 -1.78 2.65 15.94
N ALA A 457 -0.51 2.88 16.24
CA ALA A 457 -0.07 3.39 17.53
C ALA A 457 -0.58 4.83 17.80
N ALA A 458 -0.76 5.64 16.75
CA ALA A 458 -1.28 7.01 16.87
C ALA A 458 -2.78 7.06 17.20
N VAL A 459 -3.56 6.03 16.83
CA VAL A 459 -5.02 6.04 16.93
C VAL A 459 -5.55 5.14 18.04
N SER A 460 -4.83 4.05 18.32
CA SER A 460 -5.31 2.98 19.20
C SER A 460 -5.00 3.24 20.67
N ASP A 461 -5.85 2.73 21.54
CA ASP A 461 -5.63 2.71 22.99
C ASP A 461 -4.95 1.41 23.42
N HIS A 462 -5.07 0.37 22.59
CA HIS A 462 -4.47 -0.95 22.81
C HIS A 462 -4.08 -1.57 21.46
N VAL A 463 -2.94 -2.24 21.39
CA VAL A 463 -2.44 -2.91 20.19
C VAL A 463 -2.38 -4.41 20.42
N LEU A 464 -2.87 -5.16 19.42
CA LEU A 464 -2.77 -6.61 19.32
C LEU A 464 -1.82 -6.95 18.15
N VAL A 465 -0.77 -7.70 18.41
CA VAL A 465 0.13 -8.23 17.37
C VAL A 465 -0.25 -9.67 17.08
N LEU A 466 -0.66 -9.93 15.83
CA LEU A 466 -1.12 -11.25 15.37
C LEU A 466 -0.08 -11.88 14.46
N ASP A 467 0.34 -13.11 14.77
CA ASP A 467 1.20 -13.93 13.92
C ASP A 467 0.70 -15.37 13.85
N ALA A 468 0.68 -15.94 12.64
CA ALA A 468 0.21 -17.31 12.38
C ALA A 468 -1.10 -17.66 13.13
N GLY A 469 -2.05 -16.71 13.17
CA GLY A 469 -3.36 -16.89 13.80
C GLY A 469 -3.38 -16.78 15.33
N ARG A 470 -2.27 -16.42 15.97
CA ARG A 470 -2.16 -16.25 17.44
C ARG A 470 -1.82 -14.82 17.80
N VAL A 471 -2.34 -14.36 18.93
CA VAL A 471 -1.86 -13.13 19.55
C VAL A 471 -0.50 -13.43 20.18
N VAL A 472 0.57 -12.81 19.64
CA VAL A 472 1.94 -13.01 20.11
C VAL A 472 2.39 -11.91 21.06
N GLU A 473 1.76 -10.75 20.99
CA GLU A 473 2.00 -9.62 21.88
C GLU A 473 0.78 -8.71 21.92
N GLN A 474 0.54 -8.07 23.07
CA GLN A 474 -0.51 -7.05 23.20
C GLN A 474 -0.17 -6.08 24.32
N GLY A 475 -0.63 -4.85 24.20
CA GLY A 475 -0.39 -3.83 25.22
C GLY A 475 -0.76 -2.42 24.73
N PRO A 476 -0.52 -1.41 25.59
CA PRO A 476 -0.62 -0.02 25.18
C PRO A 476 0.36 0.27 24.04
N PRO A 477 0.00 1.14 23.08
CA PRO A 477 0.86 1.47 21.94
C PRO A 477 2.28 1.90 22.36
N ALA A 478 2.39 2.72 23.40
CA ALA A 478 3.68 3.17 23.92
C ALA A 478 4.59 1.99 24.31
N THR A 479 4.07 1.00 25.04
CA THR A 479 4.84 -0.17 25.47
C THR A 479 5.25 -1.02 24.26
N VAL A 480 4.32 -1.33 23.36
CA VAL A 480 4.59 -2.13 22.15
C VAL A 480 5.65 -1.47 21.25
N MET A 481 5.65 -0.12 21.17
CA MET A 481 6.60 0.64 20.35
C MET A 481 7.99 0.79 21.01
N THR A 482 8.07 0.89 22.35
CA THR A 482 9.35 1.16 23.05
C THR A 482 10.03 -0.12 23.54
N GLU A 483 9.25 -1.11 23.97
CA GLU A 483 9.72 -2.36 24.59
C GLU A 483 9.13 -3.61 23.92
N PRO A 484 9.32 -3.76 22.58
CA PRO A 484 8.73 -4.89 21.86
C PRO A 484 9.27 -6.23 22.37
N ALA A 485 8.38 -7.09 22.85
CA ALA A 485 8.73 -8.37 23.45
C ALA A 485 9.11 -9.42 22.40
N THR A 486 8.40 -9.46 21.26
CA THR A 486 8.62 -10.48 20.24
C THR A 486 9.51 -9.99 19.08
N GLU A 487 10.16 -10.94 18.38
CA GLU A 487 10.96 -10.62 17.20
C GLU A 487 10.10 -10.01 16.07
N LEU A 488 8.87 -10.47 15.91
CA LEU A 488 7.95 -9.90 14.95
C LEU A 488 7.64 -8.44 15.29
N THR A 489 7.33 -8.14 16.55
CA THR A 489 7.04 -6.75 16.98
C THR A 489 8.27 -5.86 16.79
N ARG A 490 9.48 -6.34 17.11
CA ARG A 490 10.73 -5.60 16.85
C ARG A 490 10.87 -5.24 15.36
N ARG A 491 10.55 -6.17 14.47
CA ARG A 491 10.56 -5.90 13.02
C ARG A 491 9.49 -4.91 12.58
N LEU A 492 8.28 -5.01 13.12
CA LEU A 492 7.19 -4.05 12.85
C LEU A 492 7.54 -2.65 13.35
N VAL A 493 8.12 -2.53 14.55
CA VAL A 493 8.58 -1.26 15.11
C VAL A 493 9.71 -0.67 14.25
N ARG A 494 10.69 -1.49 13.86
CA ARG A 494 11.75 -1.05 12.94
C ARG A 494 11.16 -0.57 11.62
N ALA A 495 10.17 -1.26 11.08
CA ALA A 495 9.48 -0.87 9.86
C ALA A 495 8.75 0.47 9.99
N ALA A 496 8.15 0.74 11.13
CA ALA A 496 7.47 2.01 11.42
C ALA A 496 8.44 3.18 11.63
N ARG A 497 9.73 2.91 11.88
CA ARG A 497 10.79 3.93 12.05
C ARG A 497 11.62 4.17 10.80
N VAL A 498 11.46 3.36 9.76
CA VAL A 498 12.17 3.57 8.49
C VAL A 498 11.74 4.91 7.89
N GLY A 499 12.73 5.74 7.56
CA GLY A 499 12.49 7.11 7.08
C GLY A 499 12.44 8.17 8.20
N GLN A 500 12.46 7.77 9.48
CA GLN A 500 12.60 8.70 10.61
C GLN A 500 14.08 8.86 11.05
N GLU A 501 14.94 7.88 10.80
CA GLU A 501 16.37 7.96 11.05
C GLU A 501 17.09 8.52 9.82
N PRO A 502 18.02 9.50 9.98
CA PRO A 502 18.87 9.93 8.88
C PRO A 502 19.72 8.72 8.40
N PRO A 503 20.01 8.63 7.10
CA PRO A 503 20.83 7.54 6.58
C PRO A 503 22.17 7.51 7.31
N PRO A 504 22.74 6.32 7.62
CA PRO A 504 24.01 6.23 8.32
C PRO A 504 25.06 7.01 7.53
N VAL A 505 25.64 8.01 8.18
CA VAL A 505 26.77 8.76 7.62
C VAL A 505 27.93 7.77 7.48
N THR A 506 28.12 7.26 6.26
CA THR A 506 29.34 6.51 5.92
C THR A 506 30.51 7.49 6.09
N SER A 507 31.21 7.42 7.21
CA SER A 507 32.43 8.16 7.44
C SER A 507 33.43 7.74 6.36
N CYS A 508 33.65 8.60 5.38
CA CYS A 508 34.85 8.54 4.57
C CYS A 508 36.03 8.71 5.53
N ALA A 509 36.69 7.61 5.86
CA ALA A 509 37.92 7.65 6.62
C ALA A 509 38.92 8.49 5.82
N ASP A 510 39.22 9.65 6.37
CA ASP A 510 40.31 10.53 5.96
C ASP A 510 41.63 9.77 6.05
N THR A 511 42.10 9.23 4.94
CA THR A 511 43.49 8.80 4.79
C THR A 511 44.35 10.05 4.56
N ARG A 512 44.61 10.78 5.63
CA ARG A 512 45.73 11.74 5.66
C ARG A 512 47.02 10.92 5.75
N SER A 513 47.72 10.80 4.63
CA SER A 513 49.09 10.39 4.58
C SER A 513 49.98 11.47 5.24
N GLU A 514 50.59 11.13 6.36
CA GLU A 514 51.70 11.90 6.92
C GLU A 514 52.92 11.89 5.97
N PRO A 515 53.58 13.01 5.77
CA PRO A 515 54.87 13.04 5.05
C PRO A 515 55.97 12.58 6.00
N ARG A 516 56.66 11.49 5.61
CA ARG A 516 57.92 11.11 6.25
C ARG A 516 59.01 12.17 5.94
N ARG A 517 59.66 12.62 6.99
CA ARG A 517 61.02 13.23 6.95
C ARG A 517 62.05 12.12 6.78
#